data_a347ca9bda942edaefb86d78c69ae1fc
#
_entry.id   a347ca9bda942edaefb86d78c69ae1fc
#
_cell.length_a   1.000
_cell.length_b   1.000
_cell.length_c   1.000
_cell.angle_alpha   90.00
_cell.angle_beta   90.00
_cell.angle_gamma   90.00
#
_symmetry.space_group_name_H-M   'P 1'
#
loop_
_entity.id
_entity.type
_entity.pdbx_description
1 polymer ?
#
loop_
_entity_poly.entity_id
_entity_poly.type
_entity_poly.pdbx_seq_one_letter_code
_entity_poly.pdbx_strand_id
1 'polypeptide(L)'
;IYHLNSNQKFSFGELAEEAAKLDIPDDPPLKNSKDYTLVGMPIKRLDIPSKTNGSAQFGIDVRLPEMMFATIRQSPVFGGEVLSYDEDAALNLRGVKKIIRIPNGIAVVADNTWRAEKGIKALNVKFKGGKTIGLESKNIRLEMLKALDKEGKTKIENNKILDLEYEVPFLAHATLEPMNCTAHV
;
A
#
# COMPACT_ATOMS: atom_id res chain seq x y z
N ILE A 1 17.14 27.75 -9.57
CA ILE A 1 17.74 27.63 -10.90
C ILE A 1 18.52 28.89 -11.17
N TYR A 2 19.76 28.75 -11.64
CA TYR A 2 20.61 29.88 -12.03
C TYR A 2 20.84 29.84 -13.53
N HIS A 3 20.59 30.97 -14.19
CA HIS A 3 20.92 31.14 -15.60
C HIS A 3 22.32 31.79 -15.70
N LEU A 4 23.30 30.99 -16.09
CA LEU A 4 24.72 31.37 -16.03
C LEU A 4 25.08 32.61 -16.83
N ASN A 5 24.44 32.78 -18.02
CA ASN A 5 24.77 33.86 -18.92
C ASN A 5 24.16 35.23 -18.52
N SER A 6 23.00 35.24 -17.86
CA SER A 6 22.31 36.46 -17.41
C SER A 6 22.41 36.73 -15.91
N ASN A 7 23.02 35.81 -15.16
CA ASN A 7 23.10 35.87 -13.72
C ASN A 7 21.75 35.96 -12.98
N GLN A 8 20.69 35.56 -13.67
CA GLN A 8 19.33 35.55 -13.12
C GLN A 8 19.08 34.30 -12.28
N LYS A 9 18.24 34.45 -11.28
CA LYS A 9 17.85 33.36 -10.36
C LYS A 9 16.34 33.20 -10.36
N PHE A 10 15.88 31.99 -10.53
CA PHE A 10 14.46 31.61 -10.52
C PHE A 10 14.22 30.47 -9.52
N SER A 11 13.07 30.49 -8.88
CA SER A 11 12.57 29.32 -8.18
C SER A 11 12.02 28.28 -9.17
N PHE A 12 11.81 27.05 -8.72
CA PHE A 12 11.16 26.04 -9.57
C PHE A 12 9.71 26.42 -9.89
N GLY A 13 8.98 27.03 -8.94
CA GLY A 13 7.61 27.46 -9.12
C GLY A 13 7.43 28.53 -10.21
N GLU A 14 8.36 29.50 -10.27
CA GLU A 14 8.31 30.55 -11.30
C GLU A 14 8.51 30.02 -12.73
N LEU A 15 9.21 28.92 -12.89
CA LEU A 15 9.46 28.32 -14.20
C LEU A 15 8.52 27.17 -14.55
N ALA A 16 7.70 26.70 -13.62
CA ALA A 16 6.92 25.48 -13.78
C ALA A 16 5.93 25.55 -14.96
N GLU A 17 5.23 26.68 -15.12
CA GLU A 17 4.24 26.87 -16.17
C GLU A 17 4.87 26.89 -17.56
N GLU A 18 5.99 27.59 -17.73
CA GLU A 18 6.70 27.64 -19.02
C GLU A 18 7.40 26.32 -19.32
N ALA A 19 8.00 25.68 -18.32
CA ALA A 19 8.62 24.38 -18.48
C ALA A 19 7.62 23.29 -18.91
N ALA A 20 6.38 23.35 -18.43
CA ALA A 20 5.34 22.39 -18.79
C ALA A 20 4.91 22.47 -20.29
N LYS A 21 5.23 23.56 -20.97
CA LYS A 21 4.95 23.77 -22.41
C LYS A 21 6.05 23.20 -23.31
N LEU A 22 7.19 22.86 -22.74
CA LEU A 22 8.34 22.36 -23.51
C LEU A 22 8.24 20.85 -23.73
N ASP A 23 8.77 20.38 -24.85
CA ASP A 23 8.91 18.97 -25.11
C ASP A 23 9.91 18.34 -24.12
N ILE A 24 9.56 17.15 -23.63
CA ILE A 24 10.43 16.38 -22.73
C ILE A 24 11.56 15.76 -23.59
N PRO A 25 12.84 16.01 -23.27
CA PRO A 25 13.93 15.38 -24.00
C PRO A 25 13.95 13.87 -23.79
N ASP A 26 14.07 13.10 -24.86
CA ASP A 26 14.09 11.63 -24.84
C ASP A 26 15.30 11.09 -24.06
N ASP A 27 16.46 11.74 -24.19
CA ASP A 27 17.70 11.33 -23.51
C ASP A 27 18.42 12.55 -22.91
N PRO A 28 18.00 13.00 -21.72
CA PRO A 28 18.64 14.13 -21.05
C PRO A 28 20.05 13.77 -20.58
N PRO A 29 21.05 14.67 -20.72
CA PRO A 29 22.40 14.43 -20.28
C PRO A 29 22.46 14.26 -18.75
N LEU A 30 22.94 13.12 -18.29
CA LEU A 30 23.13 12.83 -16.86
C LEU A 30 24.48 13.34 -16.37
N LYS A 31 24.55 13.66 -15.07
CA LYS A 31 25.82 13.96 -14.40
C LYS A 31 26.74 12.75 -14.46
N ASN A 32 28.02 13.00 -14.67
CA ASN A 32 29.03 11.96 -14.51
C ASN A 32 29.12 11.55 -13.03
N SER A 33 29.36 10.27 -12.76
CA SER A 33 29.45 9.74 -11.39
C SER A 33 30.53 10.43 -10.52
N LYS A 34 31.61 10.89 -11.12
CA LYS A 34 32.67 11.68 -10.42
C LYS A 34 32.18 13.05 -9.94
N ASP A 35 31.09 13.58 -10.54
CA ASP A 35 30.53 14.88 -10.21
C ASP A 35 29.36 14.79 -9.21
N TYR A 36 29.09 13.59 -8.68
CA TYR A 36 28.07 13.39 -7.66
C TYR A 36 28.49 14.03 -6.34
N THR A 37 27.55 14.81 -5.77
CA THR A 37 27.75 15.48 -4.47
C THR A 37 26.82 14.97 -3.39
N LEU A 38 25.77 14.22 -3.77
CA LEU A 38 24.76 13.68 -2.86
C LEU A 38 24.75 12.14 -2.88
N VAL A 39 24.84 11.56 -4.06
CA VAL A 39 24.85 10.10 -4.21
C VAL A 39 26.11 9.51 -3.60
N GLY A 40 25.95 8.51 -2.73
CA GLY A 40 27.07 7.88 -2.00
C GLY A 40 27.52 8.63 -0.73
N MET A 41 26.90 9.80 -0.41
CA MET A 41 27.20 10.53 0.81
C MET A 41 26.24 10.14 1.96
N PRO A 42 26.71 10.08 3.22
CA PRO A 42 25.86 9.74 4.38
C PRO A 42 25.00 10.94 4.79
N ILE A 43 24.06 11.32 3.93
CA ILE A 43 23.16 12.45 4.16
C ILE A 43 22.00 12.02 5.04
N LYS A 44 21.72 12.78 6.10
CA LYS A 44 20.58 12.56 6.98
C LYS A 44 19.28 12.91 6.25
N ARG A 45 18.25 12.09 6.43
CA ARG A 45 16.91 12.39 5.94
C ARG A 45 16.34 13.61 6.67
N LEU A 46 15.64 14.47 5.94
CA LEU A 46 15.04 15.70 6.47
C LEU A 46 13.90 15.43 7.47
N ASP A 47 13.23 14.30 7.33
CA ASP A 47 12.08 13.90 8.14
C ASP A 47 12.42 13.16 9.44
N ILE A 48 13.70 12.85 9.69
CA ILE A 48 14.14 12.16 10.92
C ILE A 48 13.79 12.95 12.19
N PRO A 49 14.08 14.26 12.29
CA PRO A 49 13.80 15.00 13.52
C PRO A 49 12.33 14.95 13.94
N SER A 50 11.41 15.15 13.00
CA SER A 50 9.97 15.10 13.30
C SER A 50 9.50 13.71 13.72
N LYS A 51 10.05 12.64 13.13
CA LYS A 51 9.71 11.26 13.47
C LYS A 51 10.28 10.80 14.81
N THR A 52 11.38 11.39 15.26
CA THR A 52 12.02 11.00 16.52
C THR A 52 11.56 11.81 17.73
N ASN A 53 11.03 13.03 17.53
CA ASN A 53 10.51 13.88 18.59
C ASN A 53 8.97 13.84 18.74
N GLY A 54 8.27 13.03 17.92
CA GLY A 54 6.82 12.86 17.96
C GLY A 54 6.03 13.98 17.29
N SER A 55 6.65 14.91 16.56
CA SER A 55 5.95 15.98 15.85
C SER A 55 5.48 15.61 14.44
N ALA A 56 5.90 14.46 13.92
CA ALA A 56 5.42 13.98 12.63
C ALA A 56 3.93 13.68 12.68
N GLN A 57 3.19 14.12 11.66
CA GLN A 57 1.77 13.83 11.48
C GLN A 57 1.60 12.76 10.41
N PHE A 58 0.95 11.67 10.76
CA PHE A 58 0.63 10.56 9.88
C PHE A 58 -0.85 10.55 9.53
N GLY A 59 -1.28 9.75 8.55
CA GLY A 59 -2.67 9.66 8.17
C GLY A 59 -3.60 9.25 9.33
N ILE A 60 -3.13 8.36 10.19
CA ILE A 60 -3.88 7.91 11.37
C ILE A 60 -4.06 9.00 12.44
N ASP A 61 -3.23 10.05 12.42
CA ASP A 61 -3.27 11.15 13.39
C ASP A 61 -4.24 12.26 13.01
N VAL A 62 -4.78 12.22 11.79
CA VAL A 62 -5.74 13.24 11.32
C VAL A 62 -6.95 13.31 12.26
N ARG A 63 -7.30 14.52 12.66
CA ARG A 63 -8.49 14.81 13.48
C ARG A 63 -9.21 16.01 12.91
N LEU A 64 -10.49 15.83 12.61
CA LEU A 64 -11.40 16.87 12.12
C LEU A 64 -12.56 17.03 13.08
N PRO A 65 -13.20 18.22 13.14
CA PRO A 65 -14.44 18.39 13.89
C PRO A 65 -15.50 17.36 13.45
N GLU A 66 -16.23 16.81 14.41
CA GLU A 66 -17.28 15.80 14.18
C GLU A 66 -16.86 14.54 13.42
N MET A 67 -15.55 14.26 13.36
CA MET A 67 -15.00 13.10 12.67
C MET A 67 -15.55 11.79 13.21
N MET A 68 -15.98 10.92 12.31
CA MET A 68 -16.39 9.56 12.60
C MET A 68 -15.27 8.59 12.25
N PHE A 69 -15.26 7.44 12.91
CA PHE A 69 -14.24 6.41 12.74
C PHE A 69 -14.87 5.12 12.24
N ALA A 70 -14.28 4.51 11.26
CA ALA A 70 -14.74 3.24 10.73
C ALA A 70 -13.65 2.16 10.84
N THR A 71 -14.06 0.96 11.25
CA THR A 71 -13.25 -0.25 11.18
C THR A 71 -13.86 -1.21 10.19
N ILE A 72 -13.02 -1.82 9.37
CA ILE A 72 -13.43 -2.71 8.29
C ILE A 72 -13.01 -4.14 8.60
N ARG A 73 -13.90 -5.08 8.32
CA ARG A 73 -13.60 -6.51 8.30
C ARG A 73 -13.86 -7.07 6.92
N GLN A 74 -12.80 -7.46 6.26
CA GLN A 74 -12.86 -8.05 4.93
C GLN A 74 -12.92 -9.57 5.01
N SER A 75 -13.39 -10.19 3.92
CA SER A 75 -13.29 -11.64 3.77
C SER A 75 -11.83 -12.10 3.85
N PRO A 76 -11.55 -13.18 4.59
CA PRO A 76 -10.20 -13.76 4.63
C PRO A 76 -9.80 -14.44 3.31
N VAL A 77 -10.74 -14.59 2.37
CA VAL A 77 -10.53 -15.23 1.07
C VAL A 77 -10.83 -14.23 -0.04
N PHE A 78 -9.94 -14.08 -1.01
CA PHE A 78 -10.13 -13.21 -2.16
C PHE A 78 -11.41 -13.58 -2.93
N GLY A 79 -12.23 -12.57 -3.21
CA GLY A 79 -13.52 -12.73 -3.86
C GLY A 79 -14.61 -13.32 -2.97
N GLY A 80 -14.36 -13.49 -1.67
CA GLY A 80 -15.38 -13.87 -0.70
C GLY A 80 -16.29 -12.71 -0.35
N GLU A 81 -17.52 -13.03 0.05
CA GLU A 81 -18.58 -12.06 0.37
C GLU A 81 -19.11 -12.28 1.78
N VAL A 82 -19.71 -11.24 2.36
CA VAL A 82 -20.42 -11.34 3.63
C VAL A 82 -21.67 -12.19 3.45
N LEU A 83 -21.76 -13.31 4.16
CA LEU A 83 -22.91 -14.19 4.17
C LEU A 83 -23.96 -13.69 5.17
N SER A 84 -23.57 -13.49 6.42
CA SER A 84 -24.45 -13.03 7.49
C SER A 84 -23.66 -12.32 8.59
N TYR A 85 -24.33 -11.52 9.37
CA TYR A 85 -23.80 -10.85 10.55
C TYR A 85 -24.92 -10.50 11.53
N ASP A 86 -24.57 -10.24 12.77
CA ASP A 86 -25.50 -9.85 13.83
C ASP A 86 -25.48 -8.32 13.99
N GLU A 87 -26.40 -7.65 13.30
CA GLU A 87 -26.48 -6.18 13.28
C GLU A 87 -26.83 -5.60 14.65
N ASP A 88 -27.81 -6.21 15.34
CA ASP A 88 -28.30 -5.75 16.62
C ASP A 88 -27.22 -5.81 17.70
N ALA A 89 -26.41 -6.86 17.70
CA ALA A 89 -25.30 -7.01 18.65
C ALA A 89 -24.29 -5.86 18.55
N ALA A 90 -24.09 -5.30 17.37
CA ALA A 90 -23.18 -4.17 17.16
C ALA A 90 -23.86 -2.81 17.40
N LEU A 91 -25.08 -2.59 16.89
CA LEU A 91 -25.77 -1.32 17.02
C LEU A 91 -26.15 -0.98 18.45
N ASN A 92 -26.37 -1.98 19.31
CA ASN A 92 -26.64 -1.79 20.73
C ASN A 92 -25.40 -1.35 21.55
N LEU A 93 -24.20 -1.34 20.95
CA LEU A 93 -23.00 -0.88 21.62
C LEU A 93 -22.92 0.67 21.61
N ARG A 94 -22.55 1.21 22.76
CA ARG A 94 -22.42 2.66 22.94
C ARG A 94 -21.47 3.26 21.90
N GLY A 95 -21.96 4.25 21.16
CA GLY A 95 -21.16 5.04 20.22
C GLY A 95 -21.03 4.45 18.83
N VAL A 96 -21.51 3.23 18.59
CA VAL A 96 -21.70 2.69 17.25
C VAL A 96 -22.85 3.44 16.58
N LYS A 97 -22.67 3.84 15.35
CA LYS A 97 -23.61 4.70 14.61
C LYS A 97 -24.19 4.03 13.38
N LYS A 98 -23.38 3.28 12.66
CA LYS A 98 -23.79 2.70 11.39
C LYS A 98 -22.98 1.45 11.04
N ILE A 99 -23.63 0.53 10.33
CA ILE A 99 -23.01 -0.64 9.73
C ILE A 99 -23.19 -0.51 8.22
N ILE A 100 -22.10 -0.75 7.48
CA ILE A 100 -22.07 -0.57 6.02
C ILE A 100 -21.48 -1.82 5.38
N ARG A 101 -22.25 -2.48 4.52
CA ARG A 101 -21.70 -3.54 3.65
C ARG A 101 -20.84 -2.91 2.55
N ILE A 102 -19.69 -3.49 2.32
CA ILE A 102 -18.81 -3.18 1.19
C ILE A 102 -18.62 -4.45 0.35
N PRO A 103 -18.16 -4.36 -0.90
CA PRO A 103 -18.15 -5.50 -1.82
C PRO A 103 -17.54 -6.80 -1.28
N ASN A 104 -16.45 -6.69 -0.50
CA ASN A 104 -15.70 -7.83 0.05
C ASN A 104 -15.68 -7.86 1.58
N GLY A 105 -16.57 -7.13 2.24
CA GLY A 105 -16.54 -7.01 3.70
C GLY A 105 -17.66 -6.17 4.29
N ILE A 106 -17.42 -5.73 5.51
CA ILE A 106 -18.35 -4.91 6.29
C ILE A 106 -17.56 -3.88 7.10
N ALA A 107 -18.11 -2.68 7.23
CA ALA A 107 -17.57 -1.60 8.04
C ALA A 107 -18.52 -1.27 9.18
N VAL A 108 -17.96 -0.94 10.35
CA VAL A 108 -18.69 -0.37 11.49
C VAL A 108 -18.19 1.05 11.72
N VAL A 109 -19.11 1.99 11.74
CA VAL A 109 -18.85 3.41 12.00
C VAL A 109 -19.23 3.75 13.44
N ALA A 110 -18.33 4.42 14.15
CA ALA A 110 -18.52 4.84 15.53
C ALA A 110 -17.90 6.22 15.79
N ASP A 111 -18.14 6.78 16.98
CA ASP A 111 -17.59 8.07 17.41
C ASP A 111 -16.09 8.01 17.80
N ASN A 112 -15.52 6.83 17.90
CA ASN A 112 -14.08 6.62 18.05
C ASN A 112 -13.68 5.22 17.57
N THR A 113 -12.38 5.04 17.28
CA THR A 113 -11.80 3.81 16.77
C THR A 113 -12.06 2.60 17.66
N TRP A 114 -11.93 2.75 19.00
CA TRP A 114 -12.14 1.65 19.95
C TRP A 114 -13.57 1.12 19.91
N ARG A 115 -14.57 2.00 19.78
CA ARG A 115 -15.97 1.59 19.66
C ARG A 115 -16.27 0.95 18.33
N ALA A 116 -15.67 1.44 17.23
CA ALA A 116 -15.76 0.80 15.93
C ALA A 116 -15.18 -0.63 15.98
N GLU A 117 -14.02 -0.81 16.64
CA GLU A 117 -13.39 -2.11 16.87
C GLU A 117 -14.25 -3.08 17.70
N LYS A 118 -14.88 -2.58 18.77
CA LYS A 118 -15.83 -3.39 19.53
C LYS A 118 -17.03 -3.77 18.68
N GLY A 119 -17.57 -2.84 17.91
CA GLY A 119 -18.71 -3.07 17.02
C GLY A 119 -18.41 -4.13 15.98
N ILE A 120 -17.25 -4.05 15.30
CA ILE A 120 -16.91 -5.02 14.26
C ILE A 120 -16.72 -6.44 14.82
N LYS A 121 -16.24 -6.57 16.07
CA LYS A 121 -16.13 -7.86 16.76
C LYS A 121 -17.49 -8.43 17.15
N ALA A 122 -18.41 -7.57 17.59
CA ALA A 122 -19.77 -7.98 17.98
C ALA A 122 -20.62 -8.44 16.81
N LEU A 123 -20.36 -7.99 15.58
CA LEU A 123 -21.09 -8.39 14.37
C LEU A 123 -21.04 -9.89 14.09
N ASN A 124 -20.09 -10.61 14.61
CA ASN A 124 -19.95 -12.06 14.40
C ASN A 124 -20.06 -12.47 12.91
N VAL A 125 -19.37 -11.70 12.05
CA VAL A 125 -19.50 -11.80 10.58
C VAL A 125 -19.13 -13.17 10.07
N LYS A 126 -19.99 -13.77 9.26
CA LYS A 126 -19.72 -14.99 8.50
C LYS A 126 -19.52 -14.63 7.03
N PHE A 127 -18.54 -15.26 6.42
CA PHE A 127 -18.23 -15.09 5.01
C PHE A 127 -18.52 -16.37 4.24
N LYS A 128 -18.92 -16.23 2.98
CA LYS A 128 -18.90 -17.32 2.00
C LYS A 128 -17.65 -17.22 1.15
N GLY A 129 -17.10 -18.37 0.76
CA GLY A 129 -15.85 -18.41 0.00
C GLY A 129 -15.98 -17.79 -1.38
N GLY A 130 -14.89 -17.23 -1.87
CA GLY A 130 -14.75 -16.70 -3.23
C GLY A 130 -14.11 -17.71 -4.19
N LYS A 131 -13.69 -17.21 -5.36
CA LYS A 131 -13.07 -18.02 -6.42
C LYS A 131 -11.76 -18.71 -6.02
N THR A 132 -11.11 -18.22 -4.96
CA THR A 132 -9.83 -18.75 -4.45
C THR A 132 -9.99 -19.65 -3.24
N ILE A 133 -11.22 -20.06 -2.89
CA ILE A 133 -11.44 -21.00 -1.79
C ILE A 133 -10.72 -22.32 -2.06
N GLY A 134 -9.97 -22.81 -1.07
CA GLY A 134 -9.18 -24.04 -1.22
C GLY A 134 -7.86 -23.88 -2.00
N LEU A 135 -7.52 -22.66 -2.45
CA LEU A 135 -6.21 -22.40 -3.04
C LEU A 135 -5.14 -22.36 -1.95
N GLU A 136 -4.21 -23.28 -2.02
CA GLU A 136 -3.07 -23.40 -1.12
C GLU A 136 -1.75 -23.03 -1.81
N SER A 137 -0.74 -22.66 -1.04
CA SER A 137 0.60 -22.34 -1.55
C SER A 137 1.17 -23.48 -2.41
N LYS A 138 0.89 -24.73 -2.03
CA LYS A 138 1.28 -25.91 -2.81
C LYS A 138 0.70 -25.91 -4.24
N ASN A 139 -0.58 -25.52 -4.39
CA ASN A 139 -1.22 -25.46 -5.70
C ASN A 139 -0.58 -24.36 -6.55
N ILE A 140 -0.32 -23.19 -5.95
CA ILE A 140 0.33 -22.04 -6.61
C ILE A 140 1.72 -22.46 -7.10
N ARG A 141 2.50 -23.09 -6.22
CA ARG A 141 3.83 -23.60 -6.58
C ARG A 141 3.80 -24.56 -7.77
N LEU A 142 2.89 -25.54 -7.75
CA LEU A 142 2.75 -26.49 -8.86
C LEU A 142 2.41 -25.82 -10.18
N GLU A 143 1.56 -24.80 -10.18
CA GLU A 143 1.22 -24.04 -11.39
C GLU A 143 2.41 -23.20 -11.88
N MET A 144 3.19 -22.61 -10.99
CA MET A 144 4.43 -21.91 -11.33
C MET A 144 5.46 -22.85 -11.97
N LEU A 145 5.68 -24.03 -11.41
CA LEU A 145 6.59 -25.02 -11.98
C LEU A 145 6.14 -25.49 -13.37
N LYS A 146 4.84 -25.77 -13.55
CA LYS A 146 4.29 -26.10 -14.87
C LYS A 146 4.47 -24.97 -15.90
N ALA A 147 4.41 -23.71 -15.46
CA ALA A 147 4.63 -22.57 -16.35
C ALA A 147 6.09 -22.49 -16.78
N LEU A 148 7.05 -22.69 -15.86
CA LEU A 148 8.48 -22.72 -16.15
C LEU A 148 8.85 -23.85 -17.13
N ASP A 149 8.24 -25.04 -16.99
CA ASP A 149 8.48 -26.16 -17.90
C ASP A 149 8.00 -25.89 -19.34
N LYS A 150 7.03 -24.97 -19.52
CA LYS A 150 6.49 -24.61 -20.84
C LYS A 150 7.36 -23.60 -21.59
N GLU A 151 8.11 -22.76 -20.92
CA GLU A 151 8.88 -21.65 -21.50
C GLU A 151 10.25 -22.03 -22.05
N GLY A 152 10.40 -23.24 -22.52
CA GLY A 152 11.47 -23.56 -23.44
C GLY A 152 12.70 -24.14 -22.78
N LYS A 153 12.91 -25.40 -23.06
CA LYS A 153 14.21 -26.06 -22.94
C LYS A 153 15.15 -25.40 -23.92
N THR A 154 15.94 -24.46 -23.48
CA THR A 154 17.10 -23.98 -24.24
C THR A 154 17.99 -25.20 -24.52
N LYS A 155 18.20 -25.56 -25.79
CA LYS A 155 19.18 -26.58 -26.16
C LYS A 155 20.55 -26.05 -25.78
N ILE A 156 21.07 -26.50 -24.63
CA ILE A 156 22.44 -26.23 -24.23
C ILE A 156 23.30 -27.32 -24.83
N GLU A 157 24.09 -26.96 -25.82
CA GLU A 157 25.15 -27.81 -26.34
C GLU A 157 26.33 -27.78 -25.36
N ASN A 158 26.70 -28.96 -24.84
CA ASN A 158 27.77 -29.26 -23.85
C ASN A 158 27.42 -29.25 -22.35
N ASN A 159 26.89 -30.26 -21.92
CA ASN A 159 27.10 -31.30 -20.90
C ASN A 159 27.41 -30.95 -19.44
N LYS A 160 27.31 -29.71 -18.95
CA LYS A 160 27.26 -29.44 -17.50
C LYS A 160 26.10 -28.51 -17.20
N ILE A 161 24.94 -29.11 -16.92
CA ILE A 161 23.77 -28.36 -16.45
C ILE A 161 23.80 -28.42 -14.93
N LEU A 162 23.79 -27.23 -14.28
CA LEU A 162 23.49 -27.09 -12.88
C LEU A 162 22.01 -26.65 -12.79
N ASP A 163 21.17 -27.53 -12.28
CA ASP A 163 19.76 -27.27 -12.07
C ASP A 163 19.51 -27.03 -10.56
N LEU A 164 19.00 -25.86 -10.23
CA LEU A 164 18.74 -25.44 -8.85
C LEU A 164 17.36 -24.78 -8.78
N GLU A 165 16.59 -25.18 -7.78
CA GLU A 165 15.30 -24.59 -7.49
C GLU A 165 15.39 -23.72 -6.24
N TYR A 166 14.89 -22.48 -6.32
CA TYR A 166 14.77 -21.55 -5.19
C TYR A 166 13.32 -21.20 -4.98
N GLU A 167 12.86 -21.25 -3.73
CA GLU A 167 11.51 -20.91 -3.35
C GLU A 167 11.53 -19.82 -2.27
N VAL A 168 10.70 -18.78 -2.45
CA VAL A 168 10.46 -17.75 -1.43
C VAL A 168 8.97 -17.65 -1.16
N PRO A 169 8.54 -17.57 0.11
CA PRO A 169 7.13 -17.45 0.45
C PRO A 169 6.60 -16.05 0.12
N PHE A 170 5.29 -15.96 -0.10
CA PHE A 170 4.62 -14.67 -0.11
C PHE A 170 4.69 -14.04 1.28
N LEU A 171 5.18 -12.81 1.36
CA LEU A 171 5.32 -12.07 2.62
C LEU A 171 4.32 -10.92 2.67
N ALA A 172 3.71 -10.72 3.85
CA ALA A 172 2.98 -9.51 4.14
C ALA A 172 3.97 -8.35 4.32
N HIS A 173 3.67 -7.18 3.74
CA HIS A 173 4.54 -6.00 3.86
C HIS A 173 4.59 -5.46 5.28
N ALA A 174 3.56 -5.72 6.10
CA ALA A 174 3.50 -5.41 7.52
C ALA A 174 3.96 -3.96 7.84
N THR A 175 3.33 -2.99 7.21
CA THR A 175 3.61 -1.57 7.42
C THR A 175 3.45 -1.20 8.90
N LEU A 176 4.36 -0.38 9.44
CA LEU A 176 4.32 0.06 10.85
C LEU A 176 3.09 0.94 11.12
N GLU A 177 2.72 1.83 10.20
CA GLU A 177 1.46 2.53 10.25
C GLU A 177 0.36 1.61 9.71
N PRO A 178 -0.69 1.28 10.50
CA PRO A 178 -1.84 0.55 10.00
C PRO A 178 -2.47 1.28 8.80
N MET A 179 -2.86 0.52 7.78
CA MET A 179 -3.53 1.11 6.61
C MET A 179 -4.75 1.90 7.04
N ASN A 180 -4.80 3.17 6.66
CA ASN A 180 -5.87 4.09 7.01
C ASN A 180 -6.18 5.02 5.84
N CYS A 181 -7.33 5.67 5.90
CA CYS A 181 -7.75 6.67 4.94
C CYS A 181 -8.70 7.65 5.62
N THR A 182 -8.51 8.93 5.37
CA THR A 182 -9.43 9.99 5.83
C THR A 182 -10.08 10.62 4.60
N ALA A 183 -11.42 10.77 4.65
CA ALA A 183 -12.20 11.46 3.64
C ALA A 183 -12.97 12.62 4.31
N HIS A 184 -13.00 13.79 3.66
CA HIS A 184 -13.76 14.95 4.06
C HIS A 184 -14.61 15.40 2.88
N VAL A 185 -15.93 15.39 3.04
CA VAL A 185 -16.92 15.70 2.00
C VAL A 185 -17.68 16.96 2.39
#